data_41b82dc5307ca455e7d3371f6b4fb728
#
_entry.id   41b82dc5307ca455e7d3371f6b4fb728
#
_cell.length_a   1.000
_cell.length_b   1.000
_cell.length_c   1.000
_cell.angle_alpha   90.00
_cell.angle_beta   90.00
_cell.angle_gamma   90.00
#
_symmetry.space_group_name_H-M   'P 1'
#
loop_
_entity.id
_entity.type
_entity.pdbx_description
1 polymer ?
#
loop_
_entity_poly.entity_id
_entity_poly.type
_entity_poly.pdbx_seq_one_letter_code
_entity_poly.pdbx_strand_id
1 'polypeptide(L)'
;MITPFNLEEMTRIMIENLYKGNSRKLINKTHRQLAEHGNNLVNVGEIEYSTILEIGAGNGELFPHINQNFKKYHMTDISDWGKTEIDLICKLDERVFFEVENVENLSYSSDHFDRIIMTCVIAHLTEPFRALEELRRVIKKGGLISIFVSTDPSITLRLIRKLITNKKMKNLDIPYKLYNAIEHRNSPTSIIEMVKYVFKNDLINVEHYPFKLKYWNLSTHIIINIVKK
;
A
#
# COMPACT_ATOMS: atom_id res chain seq x y z
N MET A 1 14.78 -28.22 19.03
CA MET A 1 13.72 -27.31 19.54
C MET A 1 13.34 -26.41 18.38
N ILE A 2 12.08 -26.45 17.94
CA ILE A 2 11.58 -25.52 16.93
C ILE A 2 11.43 -24.19 17.66
N THR A 3 12.23 -23.19 17.30
CA THR A 3 12.05 -21.81 17.78
C THR A 3 10.61 -21.40 17.47
N PRO A 4 9.89 -20.81 18.42
CA PRO A 4 8.51 -20.37 18.16
C PRO A 4 8.53 -19.44 16.96
N PHE A 5 7.58 -19.65 16.04
CA PHE A 5 7.39 -18.84 14.84
C PHE A 5 7.02 -17.42 15.27
N ASN A 6 7.99 -16.50 15.15
CA ASN A 6 7.78 -15.08 15.47
C ASN A 6 7.51 -14.32 14.15
N LEU A 7 6.22 -14.05 13.90
CA LEU A 7 5.75 -13.39 12.69
C LEU A 7 6.25 -11.95 12.55
N GLU A 8 6.26 -11.21 13.65
CA GLU A 8 6.68 -9.81 13.67
C GLU A 8 8.18 -9.64 13.34
N GLU A 9 9.03 -10.46 13.98
CA GLU A 9 10.47 -10.46 13.70
C GLU A 9 10.75 -10.87 12.25
N MET A 10 10.04 -11.86 11.73
CA MET A 10 10.17 -12.29 10.34
C MET A 10 9.74 -11.20 9.37
N THR A 11 8.67 -10.47 9.68
CA THR A 11 8.20 -9.33 8.90
C THR A 11 9.28 -8.26 8.83
N ARG A 12 9.87 -7.89 9.96
CA ARG A 12 10.96 -6.91 10.03
C ARG A 12 12.17 -7.33 9.19
N ILE A 13 12.68 -8.56 9.40
CA ILE A 13 13.83 -9.09 8.64
C ILE A 13 13.52 -9.10 7.13
N MET A 14 12.29 -9.45 6.76
CA MET A 14 11.89 -9.52 5.37
C MET A 14 11.84 -8.14 4.72
N ILE A 15 11.24 -7.14 5.38
CA ILE A 15 11.18 -5.75 4.89
C ILE A 15 12.59 -5.21 4.71
N GLU A 16 13.46 -5.29 5.73
CA GLU A 16 14.85 -4.84 5.65
C GLU A 16 15.62 -5.45 4.48
N ASN A 17 15.32 -6.70 4.13
CA ASN A 17 15.97 -7.38 3.02
C ASN A 17 15.32 -7.14 1.67
N LEU A 18 14.01 -6.89 1.60
CA LEU A 18 13.32 -6.53 0.36
C LEU A 18 13.84 -5.21 -0.22
N TYR A 19 14.15 -4.23 0.64
CA TYR A 19 14.66 -2.93 0.22
C TYR A 19 16.14 -2.91 -0.17
N LYS A 20 16.81 -4.08 -0.29
CA LYS A 20 18.22 -4.19 -0.72
C LYS A 20 18.34 -4.72 -2.16
N GLY A 21 19.25 -4.12 -2.93
CA GLY A 21 19.65 -4.59 -4.26
C GLY A 21 18.58 -4.48 -5.36
N ASN A 22 18.43 -5.52 -6.18
CA ASN A 22 17.51 -5.52 -7.33
C ASN A 22 16.03 -5.43 -6.93
N SER A 23 15.68 -5.93 -5.74
CA SER A 23 14.31 -5.82 -5.21
C SER A 23 13.92 -4.36 -5.00
N ARG A 24 14.84 -3.52 -4.53
CA ARG A 24 14.63 -2.08 -4.33
C ARG A 24 14.22 -1.37 -5.64
N LYS A 25 14.85 -1.71 -6.76
CA LYS A 25 14.49 -1.12 -8.06
C LYS A 25 13.04 -1.42 -8.47
N LEU A 26 12.59 -2.65 -8.21
CA LEU A 26 11.22 -3.05 -8.53
C LEU A 26 10.23 -2.35 -7.59
N ILE A 27 10.51 -2.28 -6.31
CA ILE A 27 9.69 -1.59 -5.30
C ILE A 27 9.59 -0.10 -5.64
N ASN A 28 10.70 0.58 -5.90
CA ASN A 28 10.71 1.99 -6.29
C ASN A 28 9.88 2.25 -7.56
N LYS A 29 9.94 1.33 -8.55
CA LYS A 29 9.08 1.43 -9.74
C LYS A 29 7.60 1.34 -9.37
N THR A 30 7.25 0.43 -8.48
CA THR A 30 5.87 0.23 -8.01
C THR A 30 5.39 1.45 -7.22
N HIS A 31 6.22 2.00 -6.32
CA HIS A 31 5.90 3.21 -5.56
C HIS A 31 5.68 4.41 -6.48
N ARG A 32 6.55 4.60 -7.48
CA ARG A 32 6.34 5.64 -8.48
C ARG A 32 5.03 5.47 -9.24
N GLN A 33 4.73 4.26 -9.68
CA GLN A 33 3.45 3.96 -10.33
C GLN A 33 2.28 4.32 -9.42
N LEU A 34 2.31 3.92 -8.14
CA LEU A 34 1.24 4.20 -7.20
C LEU A 34 1.08 5.69 -6.92
N ALA A 35 2.19 6.42 -6.78
CA ALA A 35 2.18 7.86 -6.56
C ALA A 35 1.61 8.65 -7.75
N GLU A 36 1.93 8.22 -8.98
CA GLU A 36 1.52 8.89 -10.23
C GLU A 36 0.15 8.44 -10.72
N HIS A 37 -0.29 7.22 -10.36
CA HIS A 37 -1.54 6.63 -10.85
C HIS A 37 -2.78 7.31 -10.29
N GLY A 38 -3.80 7.32 -11.12
CA GLY A 38 -5.08 7.94 -10.79
C GLY A 38 -5.12 9.44 -11.02
N ASN A 39 -3.96 10.08 -11.20
CA ASN A 39 -3.92 11.52 -11.48
C ASN A 39 -4.72 11.91 -12.73
N ASN A 40 -4.80 11.03 -13.73
CA ASN A 40 -5.60 11.24 -14.95
C ASN A 40 -7.13 11.12 -14.72
N LEU A 41 -7.56 10.57 -13.57
CA LEU A 41 -8.98 10.44 -13.22
C LEU A 41 -9.54 11.69 -12.57
N VAL A 42 -8.66 12.50 -12.04
CA VAL A 42 -8.95 13.84 -11.51
C VAL A 42 -8.15 14.81 -12.36
N ASN A 43 -8.71 15.97 -12.74
CA ASN A 43 -7.99 17.00 -13.50
C ASN A 43 -6.85 17.57 -12.64
N VAL A 44 -5.74 16.87 -12.56
CA VAL A 44 -4.61 17.14 -11.66
C VAL A 44 -3.83 18.40 -12.05
N GLY A 45 -4.05 18.96 -13.25
CA GLY A 45 -3.41 20.21 -13.67
C GLY A 45 -3.71 21.42 -12.78
N GLU A 46 -4.72 21.33 -11.90
CA GLU A 46 -5.19 22.43 -11.03
C GLU A 46 -5.41 22.03 -9.56
N ILE A 47 -5.24 20.75 -9.19
CA ILE A 47 -5.50 20.30 -7.82
C ILE A 47 -4.21 20.35 -7.02
N GLU A 48 -4.04 21.39 -6.23
CA GLU A 48 -3.16 21.35 -5.07
C GLU A 48 -3.82 20.47 -4.00
N TYR A 49 -3.27 19.29 -3.75
CA TYR A 49 -3.71 18.46 -2.64
C TYR A 49 -3.39 19.16 -1.32
N SER A 50 -4.42 19.69 -0.65
CA SER A 50 -4.19 20.32 0.65
C SER A 50 -3.69 19.31 1.67
N THR A 51 -4.27 18.10 1.69
CA THR A 51 -3.96 17.09 2.71
C THR A 51 -3.90 15.70 2.09
N ILE A 52 -2.75 15.05 2.23
CA ILE A 52 -2.52 13.67 1.75
C ILE A 52 -2.40 12.73 2.96
N LEU A 53 -2.99 11.55 2.86
CA LEU A 53 -2.86 10.46 3.82
C LEU A 53 -2.16 9.27 3.15
N GLU A 54 -1.07 8.80 3.74
CA GLU A 54 -0.42 7.54 3.42
C GLU A 54 -0.74 6.51 4.50
N ILE A 55 -1.30 5.37 4.10
CA ILE A 55 -1.61 4.23 4.96
C ILE A 55 -0.56 3.13 4.76
N GLY A 56 0.09 2.70 5.84
CA GLY A 56 1.16 1.71 5.81
C GLY A 56 2.46 2.33 5.30
N ALA A 57 2.85 3.45 5.89
CA ALA A 57 4.04 4.20 5.48
C ALA A 57 5.36 3.44 5.69
N GLY A 58 5.37 2.45 6.60
CA GLY A 58 6.57 1.67 6.90
C GLY A 58 7.72 2.56 7.33
N ASN A 59 8.76 2.64 6.51
CA ASN A 59 9.92 3.51 6.72
C ASN A 59 9.94 4.74 5.77
N GLY A 60 8.80 5.11 5.17
CA GLY A 60 8.66 6.30 4.31
C GLY A 60 9.15 6.14 2.87
N GLU A 61 9.28 4.92 2.36
CA GLU A 61 9.83 4.63 1.02
C GLU A 61 8.96 5.17 -0.14
N LEU A 62 7.68 5.46 0.08
CA LEU A 62 6.82 6.05 -0.94
C LEU A 62 7.06 7.56 -1.10
N PHE A 63 7.34 8.26 -0.01
CA PHE A 63 7.42 9.72 0.03
C PHE A 63 8.33 10.33 -1.06
N PRO A 64 9.56 9.81 -1.34
CA PRO A 64 10.42 10.35 -2.40
C PRO A 64 9.82 10.30 -3.81
N HIS A 65 8.72 9.59 -4.00
CA HIS A 65 8.02 9.46 -5.28
C HIS A 65 6.80 10.36 -5.40
N ILE A 66 6.44 11.08 -4.33
CA ILE A 66 5.33 12.03 -4.32
C ILE A 66 5.77 13.32 -5.01
N ASN A 67 5.24 13.54 -6.21
CA ASN A 67 5.56 14.72 -7.03
C ASN A 67 4.45 15.79 -7.01
N GLN A 68 3.35 15.52 -6.29
CA GLN A 68 2.23 16.44 -6.18
C GLN A 68 2.54 17.52 -5.14
N ASN A 69 2.07 18.74 -5.40
CA ASN A 69 2.08 19.78 -4.39
C ASN A 69 1.09 19.44 -3.26
N PHE A 70 1.50 19.61 -2.02
CA PHE A 70 0.66 19.40 -0.84
C PHE A 70 0.97 20.44 0.25
N LYS A 71 0.01 20.66 1.14
CA LYS A 71 0.21 21.49 2.35
C LYS A 71 0.54 20.63 3.56
N LYS A 72 -0.10 19.44 3.66
CA LYS A 72 0.16 18.47 4.74
C LYS A 72 0.22 17.05 4.17
N TYR A 73 1.17 16.28 4.67
CA TYR A 73 1.33 14.86 4.33
C TYR A 73 1.36 14.04 5.62
N HIS A 74 0.34 13.24 5.83
CA HIS A 74 0.22 12.35 6.98
C HIS A 74 0.70 10.96 6.60
N MET A 75 1.83 10.55 7.15
CA MET A 75 2.32 9.18 7.10
C MET A 75 1.73 8.42 8.28
N THR A 76 1.05 7.31 8.02
CA THR A 76 0.47 6.50 9.09
C THR A 76 0.86 5.03 8.97
N ASP A 77 1.05 4.38 10.10
CA ASP A 77 1.25 2.94 10.19
C ASP A 77 0.59 2.42 11.48
N ILE A 78 0.32 1.11 11.54
CA ILE A 78 -0.23 0.47 12.75
C ILE A 78 0.77 0.44 13.90
N SER A 79 2.04 0.60 13.60
CA SER A 79 3.15 0.60 14.56
C SER A 79 4.19 1.65 14.22
N ASP A 80 5.10 1.89 15.14
CA ASP A 80 6.19 2.87 15.01
C ASP A 80 7.54 2.26 14.58
N TRP A 81 7.55 1.05 14.04
CA TRP A 81 8.79 0.33 13.70
C TRP A 81 9.70 1.09 12.71
N GLY A 82 9.13 1.87 11.77
CA GLY A 82 9.87 2.70 10.80
C GLY A 82 10.05 4.15 11.23
N LYS A 83 9.72 4.48 12.48
CA LYS A 83 9.70 5.86 12.98
C LYS A 83 11.04 6.57 12.84
N THR A 84 12.16 5.87 13.03
CA THR A 84 13.50 6.47 12.96
C THR A 84 13.77 7.09 11.59
N GLU A 85 13.44 6.39 10.51
CA GLU A 85 13.60 6.85 9.13
C GLU A 85 12.59 7.96 8.80
N ILE A 86 11.35 7.81 9.26
CA ILE A 86 10.30 8.81 9.04
C ILE A 86 10.59 10.10 9.80
N ASP A 87 11.12 10.05 11.02
CA ASP A 87 11.51 11.24 11.79
C ASP A 87 12.58 12.07 11.05
N LEU A 88 13.44 11.44 10.24
CA LEU A 88 14.38 12.18 9.38
C LEU A 88 13.64 12.93 8.26
N ILE A 89 12.62 12.32 7.67
CA ILE A 89 11.79 12.95 6.64
C ILE A 89 11.03 14.14 7.25
N CYS A 90 10.39 13.95 8.41
CA CYS A 90 9.65 15.01 9.11
C CYS A 90 10.55 16.19 9.52
N LYS A 91 11.82 15.94 9.84
CA LYS A 91 12.79 17.00 10.13
C LYS A 91 13.21 17.78 8.89
N LEU A 92 13.17 17.16 7.71
CA LEU A 92 13.56 17.79 6.44
C LEU A 92 12.37 18.56 5.80
N ASP A 93 11.14 18.17 6.10
CA ASP A 93 9.93 18.81 5.56
C ASP A 93 8.88 18.94 6.68
N GLU A 94 8.68 20.15 7.19
CA GLU A 94 7.73 20.48 8.26
C GLU A 94 6.25 20.21 7.91
N ARG A 95 5.96 19.96 6.66
CA ARG A 95 4.61 19.62 6.18
C ARG A 95 4.29 18.13 6.35
N VAL A 96 5.29 17.30 6.75
CA VAL A 96 5.15 15.85 6.90
C VAL A 96 4.99 15.50 8.37
N PHE A 97 3.99 14.66 8.66
CA PHE A 97 3.66 14.20 10.01
C PHE A 97 3.63 12.67 10.04
N PHE A 98 4.05 12.08 11.14
CA PHE A 98 3.89 10.65 11.39
C PHE A 98 2.97 10.40 12.57
N GLU A 99 2.00 9.50 12.37
CA GLU A 99 1.01 9.15 13.39
C GLU A 99 0.80 7.63 13.38
N VAL A 100 0.70 7.03 14.56
CA VAL A 100 0.33 5.61 14.69
C VAL A 100 -1.18 5.51 14.61
N GLU A 101 -1.70 4.86 13.55
CA GLU A 101 -3.13 4.80 13.24
C GLU A 101 -3.54 3.40 12.79
N ASN A 102 -4.73 2.99 13.22
CA ASN A 102 -5.36 1.78 12.71
C ASN A 102 -6.34 2.15 11.59
N VAL A 103 -6.04 1.71 10.36
CA VAL A 103 -6.90 1.99 9.20
C VAL A 103 -8.33 1.46 9.34
N GLU A 104 -8.54 0.45 10.19
CA GLU A 104 -9.87 -0.08 10.50
C GLU A 104 -10.68 0.83 11.46
N ASN A 105 -10.05 1.87 12.03
CA ASN A 105 -10.67 2.85 12.93
C ASN A 105 -9.82 4.12 13.00
N LEU A 106 -9.84 4.93 11.95
CA LEU A 106 -9.05 6.16 11.83
C LEU A 106 -9.58 7.26 12.76
N SER A 107 -8.67 7.96 13.43
CA SER A 107 -9.01 9.06 14.35
C SER A 107 -9.46 10.34 13.65
N TYR A 108 -9.29 10.45 12.32
CA TYR A 108 -9.59 11.64 11.54
C TYR A 108 -11.10 11.85 11.34
N SER A 109 -11.49 13.11 11.18
CA SER A 109 -12.86 13.49 10.83
C SER A 109 -13.24 13.05 9.42
N SER A 110 -14.53 12.94 9.13
CA SER A 110 -15.04 12.71 7.78
C SER A 110 -14.62 13.83 6.83
N ASP A 111 -14.43 13.51 5.54
CA ASP A 111 -14.10 14.46 4.48
C ASP A 111 -12.86 15.33 4.79
N HIS A 112 -11.80 14.71 5.30
CA HIS A 112 -10.58 15.38 5.74
C HIS A 112 -9.50 15.43 4.66
N PHE A 113 -9.31 14.34 3.92
CA PHE A 113 -8.19 14.17 2.97
C PHE A 113 -8.62 14.42 1.53
N ASP A 114 -7.74 15.04 0.75
CA ASP A 114 -7.91 15.21 -0.70
C ASP A 114 -7.35 13.99 -1.47
N ARG A 115 -6.34 13.33 -0.88
CA ARG A 115 -5.64 12.18 -1.44
C ARG A 115 -5.40 11.13 -0.38
N ILE A 116 -5.65 9.86 -0.70
CA ILE A 116 -5.25 8.72 0.14
C ILE A 116 -4.45 7.74 -0.71
N ILE A 117 -3.34 7.26 -0.17
CA ILE A 117 -2.50 6.23 -0.80
C ILE A 117 -2.32 5.10 0.21
N MET A 118 -2.66 3.88 -0.18
CA MET A 118 -2.50 2.69 0.65
C MET A 118 -1.58 1.69 -0.04
N THR A 119 -0.44 1.38 0.60
CA THR A 119 0.61 0.53 0.02
C THR A 119 0.74 -0.78 0.79
N CYS A 120 0.43 -1.91 0.14
CA CYS A 120 0.63 -3.26 0.69
C CYS A 120 -0.08 -3.55 2.03
N VAL A 121 -1.13 -2.83 2.41
CA VAL A 121 -1.81 -2.98 3.69
C VAL A 121 -3.03 -3.89 3.59
N ILE A 122 -3.92 -3.64 2.64
CA ILE A 122 -5.27 -4.23 2.59
C ILE A 122 -5.27 -5.77 2.55
N ALA A 123 -4.23 -6.38 1.98
CA ALA A 123 -4.09 -7.84 1.93
C ALA A 123 -3.87 -8.47 3.33
N HIS A 124 -3.38 -7.69 4.29
CA HIS A 124 -3.01 -8.14 5.63
C HIS A 124 -4.09 -7.88 6.69
N LEU A 125 -5.06 -7.02 6.40
CA LEU A 125 -6.08 -6.59 7.35
C LEU A 125 -6.99 -7.73 7.81
N THR A 126 -7.42 -7.65 9.06
CA THR A 126 -8.43 -8.55 9.63
C THR A 126 -9.83 -8.16 9.18
N GLU A 127 -10.10 -6.85 9.17
CA GLU A 127 -11.39 -6.26 8.78
C GLU A 127 -11.25 -5.33 7.57
N PRO A 128 -10.87 -5.85 6.36
CA PRO A 128 -10.59 -5.02 5.18
C PRO A 128 -11.82 -4.23 4.71
N PHE A 129 -13.02 -4.77 4.94
CA PHE A 129 -14.26 -4.08 4.62
C PHE A 129 -14.40 -2.80 5.44
N ARG A 130 -14.16 -2.87 6.75
CA ARG A 130 -14.20 -1.74 7.66
C ARG A 130 -13.15 -0.68 7.29
N ALA A 131 -11.94 -1.11 6.94
CA ALA A 131 -10.91 -0.20 6.45
C ALA A 131 -11.37 0.57 5.21
N LEU A 132 -12.01 -0.09 4.23
CA LEU A 132 -12.55 0.58 3.04
C LEU A 132 -13.65 1.58 3.38
N GLU A 133 -14.51 1.29 4.37
CA GLU A 133 -15.52 2.22 4.86
C GLU A 133 -14.87 3.45 5.51
N GLU A 134 -13.82 3.26 6.31
CA GLU A 134 -13.05 4.35 6.91
C GLU A 134 -12.36 5.22 5.83
N LEU A 135 -11.70 4.61 4.84
CA LEU A 135 -11.14 5.36 3.71
C LEU A 135 -12.21 6.20 3.01
N ARG A 136 -13.40 5.63 2.78
CA ARG A 136 -14.52 6.35 2.16
C ARG A 136 -15.05 7.46 3.05
N ARG A 137 -15.03 7.30 4.36
CA ARG A 137 -15.44 8.29 5.33
C ARG A 137 -14.50 9.49 5.34
N VAL A 138 -13.20 9.25 5.41
CA VAL A 138 -12.20 10.33 5.61
C VAL A 138 -11.78 11.02 4.31
N ILE A 139 -12.00 10.41 3.13
CA ILE A 139 -11.72 11.07 1.84
C ILE A 139 -12.82 12.09 1.52
N LYS A 140 -12.45 13.26 1.01
CA LYS A 140 -13.38 14.30 0.53
C LYS A 140 -14.09 13.88 -0.75
N LYS A 141 -15.22 14.50 -1.06
CA LYS A 141 -15.81 14.45 -2.40
C LYS A 141 -14.83 15.00 -3.44
N GLY A 142 -14.71 14.31 -4.57
CA GLY A 142 -13.70 14.60 -5.59
C GLY A 142 -12.30 14.11 -5.23
N GLY A 143 -12.06 13.65 -4.00
CA GLY A 143 -10.78 13.13 -3.56
C GLY A 143 -10.45 11.77 -4.18
N LEU A 144 -9.16 11.47 -4.29
CA LEU A 144 -8.62 10.29 -4.95
C LEU A 144 -8.00 9.34 -3.93
N ILE A 145 -8.43 8.07 -3.97
CA ILE A 145 -7.81 6.96 -3.24
C ILE A 145 -7.07 6.08 -4.24
N SER A 146 -5.80 5.71 -3.96
CA SER A 146 -5.07 4.69 -4.69
C SER A 146 -4.64 3.57 -3.75
N ILE A 147 -5.03 2.35 -4.08
CA ILE A 147 -4.74 1.15 -3.30
C ILE A 147 -3.87 0.21 -4.11
N PHE A 148 -2.70 -0.14 -3.58
CA PHE A 148 -1.87 -1.20 -4.12
C PHE A 148 -2.30 -2.54 -3.54
N VAL A 149 -2.51 -3.52 -4.43
CA VAL A 149 -2.87 -4.89 -4.07
C VAL A 149 -1.87 -5.86 -4.70
N SER A 150 -1.13 -6.59 -3.87
CA SER A 150 -0.32 -7.72 -4.34
C SER A 150 -1.24 -8.83 -4.86
N THR A 151 -0.91 -9.41 -6.01
CA THR A 151 -1.71 -10.49 -6.60
C THR A 151 -1.28 -11.88 -6.12
N ASP A 152 -0.79 -12.00 -4.90
CA ASP A 152 -0.49 -13.30 -4.33
C ASP A 152 -1.78 -14.14 -4.14
N PRO A 153 -1.78 -15.42 -4.56
CA PRO A 153 -0.71 -16.26 -5.09
C PRO A 153 -0.73 -16.42 -6.63
N SER A 154 -0.66 -15.34 -7.40
CA SER A 154 -0.69 -15.41 -8.88
C SER A 154 0.46 -16.25 -9.47
N ILE A 155 0.24 -16.79 -10.66
CA ILE A 155 1.26 -17.58 -11.39
C ILE A 155 2.51 -16.71 -11.64
N THR A 156 2.31 -15.46 -12.05
CA THR A 156 3.40 -14.52 -12.34
C THR A 156 4.27 -14.28 -11.11
N LEU A 157 3.67 -14.01 -9.95
CA LEU A 157 4.41 -13.83 -8.70
C LEU A 157 5.12 -15.12 -8.25
N ARG A 158 4.48 -16.27 -8.39
CA ARG A 158 5.12 -17.57 -8.06
C ARG A 158 6.36 -17.80 -8.89
N LEU A 159 6.34 -17.49 -10.19
CA LEU A 159 7.51 -17.61 -11.06
C LEU A 159 8.62 -16.64 -10.66
N ILE A 160 8.30 -15.35 -10.45
CA ILE A 160 9.25 -14.34 -10.01
C ILE A 160 9.86 -14.72 -8.66
N ARG A 161 9.05 -15.15 -7.70
CA ARG A 161 9.53 -15.59 -6.38
C ARG A 161 10.42 -16.82 -6.45
N LYS A 162 10.08 -17.79 -7.31
CA LYS A 162 10.92 -18.98 -7.51
C LYS A 162 12.33 -18.60 -8.00
N LEU A 163 12.42 -17.62 -8.89
CA LEU A 163 13.68 -17.21 -9.50
C LEU A 163 14.51 -16.26 -8.63
N ILE A 164 13.86 -15.37 -7.89
CA ILE A 164 14.53 -14.25 -7.20
C ILE A 164 14.39 -14.38 -5.68
N THR A 165 13.17 -14.41 -5.17
CA THR A 165 12.89 -14.23 -3.73
C THR A 165 13.19 -15.48 -2.92
N ASN A 166 12.83 -16.68 -3.41
CA ASN A 166 13.01 -17.92 -2.65
C ASN A 166 14.49 -18.22 -2.37
N LYS A 167 15.38 -17.93 -3.32
CA LYS A 167 16.81 -18.10 -3.10
C LYS A 167 17.33 -17.19 -2.00
N LYS A 168 16.89 -15.92 -2.00
CA LYS A 168 17.28 -14.92 -0.99
C LYS A 168 16.73 -15.27 0.39
N MET A 169 15.45 -15.67 0.47
CA MET A 169 14.79 -16.03 1.73
C MET A 169 15.34 -17.33 2.32
N LYS A 170 15.73 -18.31 1.49
CA LYS A 170 16.39 -19.53 1.97
C LYS A 170 17.69 -19.23 2.70
N ASN A 171 18.45 -18.26 2.23
CA ASN A 171 19.70 -17.84 2.88
C ASN A 171 19.47 -17.13 4.24
N LEU A 172 18.25 -16.69 4.51
CA LEU A 172 17.85 -16.05 5.77
C LEU A 172 17.11 -17.00 6.71
N ASP A 173 17.00 -18.30 6.34
CA ASP A 173 16.24 -19.34 7.06
C ASP A 173 14.77 -18.95 7.33
N ILE A 174 14.18 -18.17 6.44
CA ILE A 174 12.78 -17.74 6.55
C ILE A 174 11.88 -18.73 5.80
N PRO A 175 10.87 -19.33 6.46
CA PRO A 175 9.87 -20.17 5.80
C PRO A 175 8.87 -19.30 5.00
N TYR A 176 9.36 -18.67 3.95
CA TYR A 176 8.67 -17.62 3.19
C TYR A 176 7.28 -18.01 2.67
N LYS A 177 7.07 -19.30 2.32
CA LYS A 177 5.76 -19.78 1.88
C LYS A 177 4.74 -19.76 3.01
N LEU A 178 5.16 -20.14 4.21
CA LEU A 178 4.33 -20.11 5.41
C LEU A 178 4.03 -18.67 5.80
N TYR A 179 5.06 -17.82 5.81
CA TYR A 179 4.92 -16.39 6.05
C TYR A 179 3.84 -15.76 5.14
N ASN A 180 3.96 -15.94 3.81
CA ASN A 180 2.97 -15.41 2.88
C ASN A 180 1.55 -15.97 3.10
N ALA A 181 1.43 -17.26 3.46
CA ALA A 181 0.12 -17.86 3.69
C ALA A 181 -0.59 -17.29 4.93
N ILE A 182 0.17 -16.85 5.92
CA ILE A 182 -0.36 -16.24 7.15
C ILE A 182 -0.67 -14.75 6.92
N GLU A 183 0.24 -14.04 6.24
CA GLU A 183 0.15 -12.59 6.06
C GLU A 183 -0.87 -12.16 5.01
N HIS A 184 -0.93 -12.85 3.85
CA HIS A 184 -1.87 -12.48 2.79
C HIS A 184 -3.24 -13.13 3.02
N ARG A 185 -4.02 -12.57 3.94
CA ARG A 185 -5.35 -13.07 4.33
C ARG A 185 -6.42 -12.80 3.28
N ASN A 186 -6.32 -11.64 2.61
CA ASN A 186 -7.32 -11.19 1.66
C ASN A 186 -6.85 -11.36 0.21
N SER A 187 -7.62 -12.11 -0.58
CA SER A 187 -7.30 -12.32 -1.99
C SER A 187 -7.55 -11.06 -2.83
N PRO A 188 -6.83 -10.86 -3.94
CA PRO A 188 -7.06 -9.72 -4.83
C PRO A 188 -8.51 -9.64 -5.33
N THR A 189 -9.12 -10.79 -5.61
CA THR A 189 -10.53 -10.86 -6.07
C THR A 189 -11.50 -10.43 -4.99
N SER A 190 -11.30 -10.88 -3.75
CA SER A 190 -12.13 -10.46 -2.61
C SER A 190 -12.02 -8.96 -2.38
N ILE A 191 -10.80 -8.41 -2.44
CA ILE A 191 -10.55 -6.97 -2.27
C ILE A 191 -11.29 -6.16 -3.35
N ILE A 192 -11.20 -6.57 -4.62
CA ILE A 192 -11.89 -5.89 -5.73
C ILE A 192 -13.41 -5.88 -5.51
N GLU A 193 -14.00 -6.99 -5.09
CA GLU A 193 -15.45 -7.05 -4.85
C GLU A 193 -15.88 -6.20 -3.65
N MET A 194 -15.10 -6.19 -2.57
CA MET A 194 -15.34 -5.28 -1.42
C MET A 194 -15.24 -3.80 -1.84
N VAL A 195 -14.23 -3.43 -2.64
CA VAL A 195 -14.11 -2.07 -3.18
C VAL A 195 -15.32 -1.71 -4.03
N LYS A 196 -15.74 -2.56 -4.95
CA LYS A 196 -16.94 -2.32 -5.78
C LYS A 196 -18.20 -2.14 -4.95
N TYR A 197 -18.32 -2.84 -3.84
CA TYR A 197 -19.48 -2.73 -2.95
C TYR A 197 -19.46 -1.41 -2.17
N VAL A 198 -18.36 -1.11 -1.48
CA VAL A 198 -18.24 0.11 -0.63
C VAL A 198 -18.33 1.37 -1.49
N PHE A 199 -17.69 1.36 -2.65
CA PHE A 199 -17.58 2.52 -3.56
C PHE A 199 -18.51 2.42 -4.78
N LYS A 200 -19.65 1.73 -4.65
CA LYS A 200 -20.60 1.47 -5.76
C LYS A 200 -21.11 2.70 -6.52
N ASN A 201 -21.09 3.86 -5.85
CA ASN A 201 -21.55 5.13 -6.43
C ASN A 201 -20.38 6.02 -6.90
N ASP A 202 -19.15 5.57 -6.70
CA ASP A 202 -17.93 6.32 -6.94
C ASP A 202 -17.27 5.85 -8.26
N LEU A 203 -16.32 6.61 -8.80
CA LEU A 203 -15.56 6.16 -9.96
C LEU A 203 -14.48 5.18 -9.50
N ILE A 204 -14.45 3.98 -10.09
CA ILE A 204 -13.46 2.94 -9.81
C ILE A 204 -12.72 2.59 -11.09
N ASN A 205 -11.38 2.66 -11.06
CA ASN A 205 -10.51 2.17 -12.11
C ASN A 205 -9.55 1.12 -11.53
N VAL A 206 -9.49 -0.06 -12.16
CA VAL A 206 -8.64 -1.18 -11.75
C VAL A 206 -7.61 -1.46 -12.82
N GLU A 207 -6.35 -1.28 -12.50
CA GLU A 207 -5.23 -1.48 -13.41
C GLU A 207 -4.38 -2.69 -13.00
N HIS A 208 -4.10 -3.55 -13.95
CA HIS A 208 -3.34 -4.78 -13.78
C HIS A 208 -1.92 -4.65 -14.33
N TYR A 209 -0.92 -5.07 -13.58
CA TYR A 209 0.49 -4.96 -13.96
C TYR A 209 1.18 -6.32 -14.01
N PRO A 210 2.15 -6.53 -14.91
CA PRO A 210 2.70 -5.57 -15.88
C PRO A 210 1.95 -5.48 -17.21
N PHE A 211 1.06 -6.42 -17.54
CA PHE A 211 0.53 -6.58 -18.90
C PHE A 211 -0.77 -5.83 -19.18
N LYS A 212 -1.34 -5.10 -18.21
CA LYS A 212 -2.65 -4.42 -18.30
C LYS A 212 -3.82 -5.34 -18.70
N LEU A 213 -3.63 -6.66 -18.60
CA LEU A 213 -4.67 -7.66 -18.83
C LEU A 213 -5.51 -7.82 -17.56
N LYS A 214 -6.84 -7.82 -17.69
CA LYS A 214 -7.77 -7.96 -16.54
C LYS A 214 -7.80 -9.37 -15.93
N TYR A 215 -6.63 -10.02 -15.88
CA TYR A 215 -6.43 -11.34 -15.27
C TYR A 215 -5.45 -11.19 -14.09
N TRP A 216 -5.99 -11.22 -12.87
CA TRP A 216 -5.17 -11.11 -11.65
C TRP A 216 -4.05 -12.15 -11.59
N ASN A 217 -4.30 -13.37 -12.12
CA ASN A 217 -3.35 -14.48 -12.08
C ASN A 217 -2.12 -14.28 -12.99
N LEU A 218 -2.22 -13.39 -13.98
CA LEU A 218 -1.11 -12.95 -14.83
C LEU A 218 -0.49 -11.63 -14.37
N SER A 219 -1.00 -11.07 -13.28
CA SER A 219 -0.49 -9.82 -12.71
C SER A 219 0.50 -10.07 -11.60
N THR A 220 1.40 -9.11 -11.36
CA THR A 220 2.24 -9.04 -10.17
C THR A 220 1.59 -8.22 -9.06
N HIS A 221 0.84 -7.20 -9.47
CA HIS A 221 0.06 -6.33 -8.60
C HIS A 221 -1.07 -5.67 -9.37
N ILE A 222 -1.99 -5.13 -8.62
CA ILE A 222 -3.13 -4.35 -9.10
C ILE A 222 -3.08 -3.00 -8.39
N ILE A 223 -3.40 -1.91 -9.12
CA ILE A 223 -3.64 -0.60 -8.53
C ILE A 223 -5.11 -0.28 -8.74
N ILE A 224 -5.80 0.01 -7.64
CA ILE A 224 -7.20 0.40 -7.64
C ILE A 224 -7.27 1.88 -7.32
N ASN A 225 -7.78 2.67 -8.26
CA ASN A 225 -7.99 4.11 -8.10
C ASN A 225 -9.48 4.39 -7.96
N ILE A 226 -9.84 5.20 -6.98
CA ILE A 226 -11.23 5.51 -6.63
C ILE A 226 -11.36 7.02 -6.47
N VAL A 227 -12.33 7.63 -7.16
CA VAL A 227 -12.68 9.04 -6.97
C VAL A 227 -14.07 9.09 -6.33
N LYS A 228 -14.17 9.64 -5.10
CA LYS A 228 -15.43 9.80 -4.38
C LYS A 228 -16.31 10.86 -5.05
N LYS A 229 -17.55 10.51 -5.36
CA LYS A 229 -18.57 11.44 -5.91
C LYS A 229 -19.33 12.18 -4.85
#